data_d5a0726e97d311ea765dd3d39ad44c69
#
_entry.id   d5a0726e97d311ea765dd3d39ad44c69
#
_cell.length_a   1.000
_cell.length_b   1.000
_cell.length_c   1.000
_cell.angle_alpha   90.00
_cell.angle_beta   90.00
_cell.angle_gamma   90.00
#
_symmetry.space_group_name_H-M   'P 1'
#
loop_
_entity.id
_entity.type
_entity.pdbx_description
1 polymer ?
#
loop_
_entity_poly.entity_id
_entity_poly.type
_entity_poly.pdbx_seq_one_letter_code
_entity_poly.pdbx_strand_id
1 'polypeptide(L)'
;LIVNIVPLVREKAARNNKPISYKVSGIVGMCFVLVIGGLLFAFKGGVGSTSTEDAIAKYGSDTLKVYNWGEYMDPDVNAAFEKQYGVKVIYDTFDSNELMYTKLQGGESYDVLVPSDYMIERLIKEEKLQPLDKGVVTNLAVLADGVKGLSYDPDNTYSAPYFWGTVGIVYNKNNVAKADLEKEGFNIFQDTKYKGKLYLYDSERDSFMMALKALGYSMNTSSEKELHAAYEWLVKAVSTMDPEIVTDEVIDAMINGNKDLALVYSGDAAFILSENEDMEYFMPKEGTNLWSDAMVIPKDAKNPKLANEYINFVLEYEQSMKNSLFVGYASSNGEVLDELSGKDGEFYGNNAYMPRVGYPKDEIFEYNEKTKKLISDYWTKVKIAK
;
A
#
# COMPACT_ATOMS: atom_id res chain seq x y z
N LEU A 1 -9.82 -1.89 0.75
CA LEU A 1 -10.71 -0.71 0.60
C LEU A 1 -9.88 0.56 0.74
N ILE A 2 -9.21 0.94 -0.31
CA ILE A 2 -8.64 2.29 -0.44
C ILE A 2 -9.70 3.08 -1.20
N VAL A 3 -10.53 3.81 -0.47
CA VAL A 3 -11.59 4.64 -1.04
C VAL A 3 -11.00 5.98 -1.47
N ASN A 4 -11.17 6.32 -2.75
CA ASN A 4 -11.31 7.66 -3.34
C ASN A 4 -10.74 8.87 -2.54
N ILE A 5 -9.44 8.91 -2.31
CA ILE A 5 -8.82 10.07 -1.65
C ILE A 5 -8.65 11.22 -2.65
N VAL A 6 -8.17 10.96 -3.84
CA VAL A 6 -7.89 11.99 -4.86
C VAL A 6 -9.14 12.69 -5.40
N PRO A 7 -10.25 12.00 -5.69
CA PRO A 7 -11.51 12.68 -6.05
C PRO A 7 -12.08 13.53 -4.91
N LEU A 8 -11.97 13.07 -3.66
CA LEU A 8 -12.39 13.84 -2.47
C LEU A 8 -11.59 15.15 -2.31
N VAL A 9 -10.28 15.11 -2.55
CA VAL A 9 -9.43 16.30 -2.50
C VAL A 9 -9.81 17.29 -3.60
N ARG A 10 -10.02 16.83 -4.83
CA ARG A 10 -10.45 17.66 -5.96
C ARG A 10 -11.86 18.25 -5.71
N GLU A 11 -12.76 17.47 -5.17
CA GLU A 11 -14.13 17.93 -4.87
C GLU A 11 -14.17 18.89 -3.68
N LYS A 12 -13.38 18.66 -2.62
CA LYS A 12 -13.23 19.59 -1.48
C LYS A 12 -12.55 20.89 -1.89
N ALA A 13 -11.52 20.86 -2.71
CA ALA A 13 -10.86 22.06 -3.26
C ALA A 13 -11.86 22.91 -4.08
N ALA A 14 -12.70 22.25 -4.88
CA ALA A 14 -13.76 22.92 -5.62
C ALA A 14 -14.87 23.51 -4.73
N ARG A 15 -15.25 22.84 -3.63
CA ARG A 15 -16.28 23.32 -2.69
C ARG A 15 -15.81 24.47 -1.79
N ASN A 16 -14.54 24.49 -1.42
CA ASN A 16 -14.02 25.47 -0.45
C ASN A 16 -13.48 26.76 -1.09
N ASN A 17 -13.51 26.88 -2.42
CA ASN A 17 -12.99 28.05 -3.16
C ASN A 17 -11.58 28.49 -2.72
N LYS A 18 -10.80 27.58 -2.12
CA LYS A 18 -9.41 27.82 -1.79
C LYS A 18 -8.59 27.52 -3.05
N PRO A 19 -7.85 28.50 -3.59
CA PRO A 19 -6.95 28.20 -4.68
C PRO A 19 -5.93 27.17 -4.16
N ILE A 20 -5.84 26.03 -4.84
CA ILE A 20 -4.68 25.15 -4.71
C ILE A 20 -3.48 26.09 -4.85
N SER A 21 -2.55 26.04 -3.91
CA SER A 21 -1.40 26.96 -3.90
C SER A 21 -0.61 26.79 -5.19
N TYR A 22 -0.93 27.60 -6.19
CA TYR A 22 -0.25 27.63 -7.49
C TYR A 22 1.25 27.99 -7.40
N LYS A 23 1.77 28.26 -6.20
CA LYS A 23 3.20 28.47 -6.01
C LYS A 23 4.01 27.19 -6.21
N VAL A 24 3.48 26.03 -5.82
CA VAL A 24 4.15 24.72 -6.03
C VAL A 24 3.93 24.25 -7.46
N SER A 25 2.69 24.27 -7.96
CA SER A 25 2.41 23.89 -9.36
C SER A 25 3.03 24.81 -10.41
N GLY A 26 3.27 26.10 -10.09
CA GLY A 26 3.92 27.03 -10.98
C GLY A 26 5.42 26.77 -11.18
N ILE A 27 6.12 26.34 -10.12
CA ILE A 27 7.57 26.03 -10.18
C ILE A 27 7.80 24.67 -10.82
N VAL A 28 7.00 23.65 -10.44
CA VAL A 28 7.07 22.31 -11.06
C VAL A 28 6.66 22.38 -12.53
N GLY A 29 5.60 23.11 -12.87
CA GLY A 29 5.16 23.31 -14.27
C GLY A 29 6.21 24.05 -15.11
N MET A 30 6.94 25.02 -14.55
CA MET A 30 7.94 25.79 -15.28
C MET A 30 9.26 25.02 -15.43
N CYS A 31 9.67 24.24 -14.45
CA CYS A 31 10.82 23.32 -14.58
C CYS A 31 10.50 22.17 -15.55
N PHE A 32 9.31 21.62 -15.54
CA PHE A 32 8.88 20.58 -16.49
C PHE A 32 8.86 21.08 -17.93
N VAL A 33 8.37 22.30 -18.17
CA VAL A 33 8.35 22.89 -19.54
C VAL A 33 9.77 23.19 -20.05
N LEU A 34 10.71 23.58 -19.18
CA LEU A 34 12.07 23.87 -19.59
C LEU A 34 12.92 22.60 -19.79
N VAL A 35 12.70 21.54 -19.00
CA VAL A 35 13.39 20.25 -19.17
C VAL A 35 12.83 19.47 -20.37
N ILE A 36 11.51 19.47 -20.57
CA ILE A 36 10.89 18.85 -21.75
C ILE A 36 11.20 19.63 -23.02
N GLY A 37 11.25 20.97 -22.97
CA GLY A 37 11.66 21.80 -24.12
C GLY A 37 13.12 21.58 -24.55
N GLY A 38 14.01 21.30 -23.58
CA GLY A 38 15.44 20.99 -23.89
C GLY A 38 15.66 19.56 -24.36
N LEU A 39 14.91 18.58 -23.88
CA LEU A 39 15.00 17.18 -24.27
C LEU A 39 14.28 16.86 -25.59
N LEU A 40 13.19 17.58 -25.92
CA LEU A 40 12.51 17.43 -27.21
C LEU A 40 13.40 17.86 -28.42
N PHE A 41 14.47 18.61 -28.20
CA PHE A 41 15.46 18.94 -29.26
C PHE A 41 16.59 17.91 -29.38
N ALA A 42 16.80 17.03 -28.38
CA ALA A 42 17.88 16.04 -28.36
C ALA A 42 17.43 14.61 -28.74
N PHE A 43 16.14 14.28 -28.62
CA PHE A 43 15.57 12.97 -28.97
C PHE A 43 14.57 13.09 -30.13
N LYS A 44 15.04 13.26 -31.35
CA LYS A 44 14.34 12.82 -32.56
C LYS A 44 14.48 11.31 -32.75
N GLY A 45 14.20 10.53 -31.74
CA GLY A 45 13.86 9.14 -31.83
C GLY A 45 12.42 9.06 -31.33
N GLY A 46 11.44 9.19 -32.21
CA GLY A 46 10.05 8.98 -31.85
C GLY A 46 9.92 7.58 -31.27
N VAL A 47 9.42 7.48 -30.03
CA VAL A 47 8.80 6.24 -29.54
C VAL A 47 7.59 6.04 -30.45
N GLY A 48 7.77 5.24 -31.51
CA GLY A 48 6.69 4.90 -32.44
C GLY A 48 5.62 4.18 -31.62
N SER A 49 4.38 4.66 -31.67
CA SER A 49 3.28 3.87 -31.14
C SER A 49 3.23 2.55 -31.89
N THR A 50 3.35 1.43 -31.18
CA THR A 50 3.19 0.10 -31.73
C THR A 50 1.76 -0.01 -32.27
N SER A 51 1.59 -0.54 -33.49
CA SER A 51 0.24 -0.81 -33.98
C SER A 51 -0.36 -2.04 -33.29
N THR A 52 -1.67 -2.13 -33.25
CA THR A 52 -2.35 -3.32 -32.70
C THR A 52 -1.94 -4.60 -33.45
N GLU A 53 -1.70 -4.52 -34.77
CA GLU A 53 -1.23 -5.64 -35.57
C GLU A 53 0.16 -6.10 -35.15
N ASP A 54 1.07 -5.17 -34.85
CA ASP A 54 2.41 -5.48 -34.33
C ASP A 54 2.35 -6.07 -32.92
N ALA A 55 1.43 -5.58 -32.08
CA ALA A 55 1.21 -6.14 -30.74
C ALA A 55 0.73 -7.60 -30.81
N ILE A 56 -0.24 -7.91 -31.66
CA ILE A 56 -0.72 -9.27 -31.88
C ILE A 56 0.40 -10.15 -32.42
N ALA A 57 1.21 -9.66 -33.39
CA ALA A 57 2.33 -10.40 -33.95
C ALA A 57 3.42 -10.71 -32.88
N LYS A 58 3.71 -9.76 -31.98
CA LYS A 58 4.76 -9.90 -30.96
C LYS A 58 4.30 -10.68 -29.74
N TYR A 59 3.10 -10.38 -29.23
CA TYR A 59 2.62 -10.90 -27.95
C TYR A 59 1.54 -11.98 -28.08
N GLY A 60 0.91 -12.11 -29.23
CA GLY A 60 -0.20 -13.02 -29.46
C GLY A 60 -1.56 -12.45 -29.03
N SER A 61 -1.60 -11.20 -28.58
CA SER A 61 -2.80 -10.51 -28.09
C SER A 61 -2.67 -9.00 -28.23
N ASP A 62 -3.81 -8.34 -28.36
CA ASP A 62 -3.98 -6.90 -28.26
C ASP A 62 -4.61 -6.45 -26.93
N THR A 63 -4.75 -7.36 -26.00
CA THR A 63 -5.46 -7.13 -24.73
C THR A 63 -4.68 -7.69 -23.56
N LEU A 64 -4.63 -6.93 -22.44
CA LEU A 64 -4.08 -7.33 -21.15
C LEU A 64 -5.16 -7.18 -20.09
N LYS A 65 -5.34 -8.19 -19.24
CA LYS A 65 -6.26 -8.12 -18.09
C LYS A 65 -5.49 -7.95 -16.79
N VAL A 66 -5.74 -6.83 -16.10
CA VAL A 66 -5.13 -6.48 -14.82
C VAL A 66 -6.18 -6.48 -13.72
N TYR A 67 -5.89 -7.06 -12.57
CA TYR A 67 -6.75 -7.09 -11.40
C TYR A 67 -6.00 -6.51 -10.21
N ASN A 68 -6.40 -5.34 -9.76
CA ASN A 68 -5.71 -4.55 -8.75
C ASN A 68 -6.70 -4.05 -7.68
N TRP A 69 -6.21 -3.35 -6.70
CA TRP A 69 -7.02 -2.61 -5.72
C TRP A 69 -7.71 -1.40 -6.38
N GLY A 70 -8.81 -0.93 -5.79
CA GLY A 70 -9.43 0.33 -6.19
C GLY A 70 -8.51 1.52 -5.91
N GLU A 71 -8.53 2.54 -6.79
CA GLU A 71 -7.75 3.79 -6.67
C GLU A 71 -6.24 3.59 -6.39
N TYR A 72 -5.67 2.54 -6.89
CA TYR A 72 -4.30 2.08 -6.58
C TYR A 72 -3.34 2.21 -7.76
N MET A 73 -3.73 2.93 -8.80
CA MET A 73 -2.91 3.23 -9.98
C MET A 73 -3.41 4.50 -10.66
N ASP A 74 -2.48 5.36 -11.08
CA ASP A 74 -2.81 6.50 -11.93
C ASP A 74 -3.34 6.02 -13.29
N PRO A 75 -4.55 6.42 -13.70
CA PRO A 75 -5.13 6.01 -14.97
C PRO A 75 -4.25 6.34 -16.20
N ASP A 76 -3.45 7.41 -16.11
CA ASP A 76 -2.54 7.82 -17.17
C ASP A 76 -1.42 6.80 -17.42
N VAL A 77 -1.07 5.98 -16.42
CA VAL A 77 -0.08 4.90 -16.56
C VAL A 77 -0.61 3.81 -17.50
N ASN A 78 -1.85 3.37 -17.29
CA ASN A 78 -2.48 2.40 -18.19
C ASN A 78 -2.63 2.96 -19.61
N ALA A 79 -3.06 4.23 -19.74
CA ALA A 79 -3.21 4.88 -21.04
C ALA A 79 -1.87 5.03 -21.79
N ALA A 80 -0.79 5.29 -21.05
CA ALA A 80 0.56 5.35 -21.61
C ALA A 80 1.04 3.97 -22.09
N PHE A 81 0.77 2.91 -21.32
CA PHE A 81 1.07 1.53 -21.73
C PHE A 81 0.28 1.14 -23.00
N GLU A 82 -1.02 1.39 -23.04
CA GLU A 82 -1.85 1.14 -24.22
C GLU A 82 -1.29 1.79 -25.47
N LYS A 83 -0.90 3.07 -25.36
CA LYS A 83 -0.35 3.84 -26.46
C LYS A 83 1.02 3.32 -26.91
N GLN A 84 1.89 2.96 -25.98
CA GLN A 84 3.25 2.51 -26.30
C GLN A 84 3.27 1.12 -26.91
N TYR A 85 2.42 0.21 -26.40
CA TYR A 85 2.43 -1.20 -26.78
C TYR A 85 1.35 -1.58 -27.81
N GLY A 86 0.46 -0.66 -28.17
CA GLY A 86 -0.62 -0.91 -29.14
C GLY A 86 -1.68 -1.88 -28.66
N VAL A 87 -1.92 -1.94 -27.35
CA VAL A 87 -2.83 -2.89 -26.70
C VAL A 87 -3.90 -2.17 -25.91
N LYS A 88 -4.92 -2.91 -25.46
CA LYS A 88 -5.94 -2.45 -24.53
C LYS A 88 -5.75 -3.09 -23.15
N VAL A 89 -5.74 -2.29 -22.09
CA VAL A 89 -5.75 -2.76 -20.69
C VAL A 89 -7.19 -2.85 -20.19
N ILE A 90 -7.63 -4.05 -19.84
CA ILE A 90 -8.87 -4.29 -19.09
C ILE A 90 -8.49 -4.30 -17.62
N TYR A 91 -8.91 -3.28 -16.89
CA TYR A 91 -8.52 -3.04 -15.51
C TYR A 91 -9.72 -3.25 -14.59
N ASP A 92 -9.72 -4.35 -13.87
CA ASP A 92 -10.73 -4.68 -12.85
C ASP A 92 -10.16 -4.41 -11.45
N THR A 93 -11.05 -4.17 -10.47
CA THR A 93 -10.66 -3.91 -9.09
C THR A 93 -11.26 -4.90 -8.11
N PHE A 94 -10.57 -5.11 -6.97
CA PHE A 94 -11.03 -5.92 -5.85
C PHE A 94 -10.89 -5.17 -4.53
N ASP A 95 -11.72 -5.55 -3.55
CA ASP A 95 -11.77 -4.92 -2.24
C ASP A 95 -10.99 -5.72 -1.18
N SER A 96 -10.64 -6.98 -1.46
CA SER A 96 -9.83 -7.81 -0.56
C SER A 96 -9.11 -8.93 -1.31
N ASN A 97 -7.96 -9.36 -0.75
CA ASN A 97 -7.22 -10.52 -1.27
C ASN A 97 -8.08 -11.79 -1.31
N GLU A 98 -8.98 -11.96 -0.35
CA GLU A 98 -9.88 -13.10 -0.25
C GLU A 98 -10.92 -13.12 -1.37
N LEU A 99 -11.50 -11.98 -1.73
CA LEU A 99 -12.41 -11.85 -2.86
C LEU A 99 -11.67 -12.09 -4.18
N MET A 100 -10.48 -11.49 -4.35
CA MET A 100 -9.62 -11.73 -5.50
C MET A 100 -9.34 -13.23 -5.66
N TYR A 101 -8.89 -13.89 -4.58
CA TYR A 101 -8.60 -15.33 -4.58
C TYR A 101 -9.83 -16.18 -4.92
N THR A 102 -11.00 -15.88 -4.34
CA THR A 102 -12.26 -16.59 -4.61
C THR A 102 -12.65 -16.48 -6.09
N LYS A 103 -12.48 -15.30 -6.68
CA LYS A 103 -12.79 -15.06 -8.09
C LYS A 103 -11.87 -15.88 -9.03
N LEU A 104 -10.58 -15.98 -8.69
CA LEU A 104 -9.65 -16.85 -9.41
C LEU A 104 -10.06 -18.33 -9.30
N GLN A 105 -10.46 -18.78 -8.12
CA GLN A 105 -10.96 -20.15 -7.94
C GLN A 105 -12.25 -20.43 -8.73
N GLY A 106 -13.05 -19.38 -8.96
CA GLY A 106 -14.27 -19.45 -9.79
C GLY A 106 -13.99 -19.57 -11.28
N GLY A 107 -12.72 -19.55 -11.72
CA GLY A 107 -12.32 -19.71 -13.13
C GLY A 107 -12.15 -18.40 -13.90
N GLU A 108 -12.22 -17.24 -13.23
CA GLU A 108 -11.84 -15.97 -13.83
C GLU A 108 -10.33 -15.93 -14.09
N SER A 109 -9.94 -15.44 -15.26
CA SER A 109 -8.54 -15.40 -15.70
C SER A 109 -8.09 -13.96 -15.89
N TYR A 110 -6.93 -13.64 -15.28
CA TYR A 110 -6.24 -12.36 -15.40
C TYR A 110 -4.79 -12.59 -15.85
N ASP A 111 -4.16 -11.56 -16.38
CA ASP A 111 -2.76 -11.62 -16.81
C ASP A 111 -1.82 -11.08 -15.73
N VAL A 112 -2.27 -10.06 -14.97
CA VAL A 112 -1.54 -9.48 -13.84
C VAL A 112 -2.48 -9.33 -12.65
N LEU A 113 -2.01 -9.70 -11.46
CA LEU A 113 -2.65 -9.45 -10.16
C LEU A 113 -1.72 -8.61 -9.29
N VAL A 114 -2.30 -7.85 -8.35
CA VAL A 114 -1.52 -7.05 -7.39
C VAL A 114 -1.94 -7.39 -5.95
N PRO A 115 -1.70 -8.62 -5.46
CA PRO A 115 -2.00 -9.03 -4.10
C PRO A 115 -0.97 -8.56 -3.08
N SER A 116 -1.34 -8.66 -1.79
CA SER A 116 -0.42 -8.44 -0.67
C SER A 116 0.45 -9.67 -0.39
N ASP A 117 1.54 -9.46 0.33
CA ASP A 117 2.59 -10.40 0.72
C ASP A 117 2.10 -11.81 1.09
N TYR A 118 1.23 -11.93 2.11
CA TYR A 118 0.71 -13.23 2.56
C TYR A 118 -0.12 -13.98 1.51
N MET A 119 -0.79 -13.23 0.63
CA MET A 119 -1.55 -13.83 -0.47
C MET A 119 -0.61 -14.27 -1.59
N ILE A 120 0.45 -13.53 -1.85
CA ILE A 120 1.53 -13.95 -2.78
C ILE A 120 2.15 -15.24 -2.26
N GLU A 121 2.51 -15.30 -0.97
CA GLU A 121 3.05 -16.51 -0.33
C GLU A 121 2.11 -17.72 -0.52
N ARG A 122 0.81 -17.52 -0.30
CA ARG A 122 -0.22 -18.53 -0.54
C ARG A 122 -0.24 -19.01 -1.98
N LEU A 123 -0.29 -18.06 -2.93
CA LEU A 123 -0.34 -18.39 -4.36
C LEU A 123 0.93 -19.12 -4.83
N ILE A 124 2.11 -18.78 -4.28
CA ILE A 124 3.36 -19.52 -4.53
C ILE A 124 3.27 -20.94 -3.98
N LYS A 125 2.87 -21.11 -2.70
CA LYS A 125 2.73 -22.43 -2.05
C LYS A 125 1.72 -23.33 -2.77
N GLU A 126 0.68 -22.75 -3.35
CA GLU A 126 -0.33 -23.48 -4.12
C GLU A 126 0.03 -23.64 -5.61
N GLU A 127 1.23 -23.25 -6.02
CA GLU A 127 1.72 -23.31 -7.40
C GLU A 127 0.79 -22.62 -8.43
N LYS A 128 0.18 -21.51 -8.03
CA LYS A 128 -0.77 -20.73 -8.82
C LYS A 128 -0.16 -19.56 -9.60
N LEU A 129 1.14 -19.34 -9.46
CA LEU A 129 1.89 -18.32 -10.18
C LEU A 129 2.85 -18.94 -11.18
N GLN A 130 3.22 -18.18 -12.20
CA GLN A 130 4.34 -18.47 -13.06
C GLN A 130 5.49 -17.48 -12.78
N PRO A 131 6.75 -17.90 -12.99
CA PRO A 131 7.88 -17.02 -12.73
C PRO A 131 7.89 -15.84 -13.70
N LEU A 132 8.39 -14.70 -13.22
CA LEU A 132 8.67 -13.53 -14.02
C LEU A 132 9.83 -13.82 -14.99
N ASP A 133 9.71 -13.30 -16.21
CA ASP A 133 10.84 -13.27 -17.16
C ASP A 133 11.79 -12.12 -16.81
N LYS A 134 12.85 -12.42 -16.07
CA LYS A 134 13.86 -11.43 -15.67
C LYS A 134 14.64 -10.81 -16.83
N GLY A 135 14.57 -11.40 -18.01
CA GLY A 135 15.12 -10.81 -19.22
C GLY A 135 14.25 -9.68 -19.77
N VAL A 136 12.97 -9.65 -19.40
CA VAL A 136 12.00 -8.61 -19.74
C VAL A 136 11.81 -7.64 -18.57
N VAL A 137 11.57 -8.17 -17.35
CA VAL A 137 11.34 -7.37 -16.13
C VAL A 137 12.69 -6.93 -15.56
N THR A 138 13.40 -6.11 -16.30
CA THR A 138 14.75 -5.63 -15.93
C THR A 138 14.70 -4.58 -14.82
N ASN A 139 13.58 -3.89 -14.65
CA ASN A 139 13.37 -2.87 -13.64
C ASN A 139 13.24 -3.44 -12.20
N LEU A 140 13.31 -4.77 -12.01
CA LEU A 140 13.59 -5.33 -10.68
C LEU A 140 14.95 -4.84 -10.10
N ALA A 141 15.85 -4.36 -10.95
CA ALA A 141 17.14 -3.82 -10.51
C ALA A 141 17.03 -2.49 -9.75
N VAL A 142 15.97 -1.69 -10.01
CA VAL A 142 15.77 -0.38 -9.37
C VAL A 142 14.94 -0.43 -8.09
N LEU A 143 14.56 -1.62 -7.61
CA LEU A 143 13.79 -1.76 -6.38
C LEU A 143 14.52 -1.12 -5.18
N ALA A 144 13.77 -0.47 -4.31
CA ALA A 144 14.23 0.04 -3.03
C ALA A 144 14.72 -1.10 -2.12
N ASP A 145 15.73 -0.84 -1.29
CA ASP A 145 16.32 -1.88 -0.43
C ASP A 145 15.31 -2.51 0.54
N GLY A 146 14.29 -1.75 0.96
CA GLY A 146 13.26 -2.24 1.87
C GLY A 146 12.31 -3.28 1.28
N VAL A 147 12.30 -3.45 -0.04
CA VAL A 147 11.44 -4.43 -0.74
C VAL A 147 12.22 -5.47 -1.51
N LYS A 148 13.53 -5.54 -1.32
CA LYS A 148 14.38 -6.62 -1.84
C LYS A 148 14.46 -7.78 -0.84
N GLY A 149 14.48 -9.01 -1.35
CA GLY A 149 14.71 -10.19 -0.52
C GLY A 149 13.60 -10.46 0.51
N LEU A 150 12.37 -10.11 0.23
CA LEU A 150 11.24 -10.33 1.12
C LEU A 150 10.98 -11.84 1.29
N SER A 151 10.62 -12.27 2.51
CA SER A 151 10.56 -13.67 2.92
C SER A 151 9.67 -14.55 2.06
N TYR A 152 8.61 -14.00 1.50
CA TYR A 152 7.67 -14.73 0.66
C TYR A 152 8.19 -15.03 -0.76
N ASP A 153 9.13 -14.23 -1.28
CA ASP A 153 9.77 -14.43 -2.59
C ASP A 153 11.16 -13.77 -2.65
N PRO A 154 12.17 -14.33 -1.95
CA PRO A 154 13.47 -13.68 -1.71
C PRO A 154 14.22 -13.26 -2.98
N ASP A 155 14.02 -13.97 -4.06
CA ASP A 155 14.71 -13.72 -5.33
C ASP A 155 13.84 -12.94 -6.34
N ASN A 156 12.66 -12.46 -5.96
CA ASN A 156 11.68 -11.90 -6.90
C ASN A 156 11.47 -12.81 -8.11
N THR A 157 11.26 -14.11 -7.85
CA THR A 157 11.02 -15.09 -8.90
C THR A 157 9.61 -14.96 -9.46
N TYR A 158 8.62 -14.69 -8.61
CA TYR A 158 7.21 -14.66 -8.95
C TYR A 158 6.58 -13.28 -8.81
N SER A 159 7.22 -12.35 -8.08
CA SER A 159 6.63 -11.09 -7.69
C SER A 159 7.54 -9.90 -7.96
N ALA A 160 6.94 -8.80 -8.38
CA ALA A 160 7.57 -7.50 -8.54
C ALA A 160 6.92 -6.51 -7.57
N PRO A 161 7.57 -6.12 -6.47
CA PRO A 161 7.05 -5.16 -5.50
C PRO A 161 6.54 -3.89 -6.18
N TYR A 162 5.36 -3.42 -5.75
CA TYR A 162 4.68 -2.28 -6.33
C TYR A 162 4.60 -1.10 -5.35
N PHE A 163 3.89 -1.29 -4.24
CA PHE A 163 3.88 -0.37 -3.11
C PHE A 163 4.17 -1.12 -1.82
N TRP A 164 4.59 -0.39 -0.80
CA TRP A 164 4.89 -0.92 0.51
C TRP A 164 4.71 0.13 1.59
N GLY A 165 4.62 -0.31 2.83
CA GLY A 165 4.39 0.58 3.94
C GLY A 165 4.39 -0.12 5.28
N THR A 166 3.94 0.61 6.30
CA THR A 166 3.78 0.11 7.67
C THR A 166 2.37 0.38 8.18
N VAL A 167 2.03 -0.22 9.31
CA VAL A 167 0.88 0.17 10.11
C VAL A 167 1.41 0.84 11.38
N GLY A 168 0.88 1.99 11.72
CA GLY A 168 1.33 2.74 12.88
C GLY A 168 0.21 3.53 13.54
N ILE A 169 0.59 4.45 14.41
CA ILE A 169 -0.34 5.27 15.18
C ILE A 169 -0.33 6.69 14.64
N VAL A 170 -1.45 7.17 14.09
CA VAL A 170 -1.68 8.60 13.89
C VAL A 170 -2.19 9.18 15.20
N TYR A 171 -1.63 10.30 15.61
CA TYR A 171 -2.01 10.96 16.86
C TYR A 171 -2.02 12.47 16.74
N ASN A 172 -2.92 13.10 17.50
CA ASN A 172 -2.96 14.56 17.62
C ASN A 172 -1.90 15.02 18.65
N LYS A 173 -0.82 15.67 18.17
CA LYS A 173 0.32 16.10 19.00
C LYS A 173 -0.02 17.12 20.08
N ASN A 174 -1.17 17.81 19.96
CA ASN A 174 -1.62 18.77 20.97
C ASN A 174 -2.32 18.09 22.15
N ASN A 175 -2.87 16.87 21.95
CA ASN A 175 -3.68 16.16 22.93
C ASN A 175 -2.99 14.90 23.47
N VAL A 176 -2.06 14.31 22.69
CA VAL A 176 -1.31 13.09 23.05
C VAL A 176 0.16 13.43 23.18
N ALA A 177 0.72 13.19 24.36
CA ALA A 177 2.13 13.41 24.57
C ALA A 177 2.96 12.33 23.86
N LYS A 178 3.93 12.72 23.06
CA LYS A 178 4.85 11.80 22.38
C LYS A 178 5.58 10.87 23.39
N ALA A 179 5.89 11.38 24.58
CA ALA A 179 6.49 10.60 25.65
C ALA A 179 5.61 9.42 26.12
N ASP A 180 4.28 9.54 26.05
CA ASP A 180 3.36 8.45 26.39
C ASP A 180 3.44 7.37 25.31
N LEU A 181 3.47 7.76 24.03
CA LEU A 181 3.66 6.82 22.89
C LEU A 181 5.03 6.11 22.96
N GLU A 182 6.10 6.82 23.24
CA GLU A 182 7.45 6.25 23.38
C GLU A 182 7.55 5.26 24.55
N LYS A 183 6.85 5.53 25.64
CA LYS A 183 6.79 4.65 26.82
C LYS A 183 5.93 3.43 26.57
N GLU A 184 4.72 3.62 26.06
CA GLU A 184 3.66 2.61 26.03
C GLU A 184 3.57 1.85 24.72
N GLY A 185 4.02 2.45 23.62
CA GLY A 185 3.84 1.87 22.29
C GLY A 185 2.37 1.57 22.00
N PHE A 186 2.07 0.37 21.54
CA PHE A 186 0.68 -0.04 21.31
C PHE A 186 -0.16 -0.18 22.59
N ASN A 187 0.44 -0.27 23.78
CA ASN A 187 -0.33 -0.29 25.03
C ASN A 187 -1.07 1.01 25.31
N ILE A 188 -0.76 2.11 24.59
CA ILE A 188 -1.52 3.37 24.67
C ILE A 188 -3.01 3.16 24.34
N PHE A 189 -3.35 2.14 23.54
CA PHE A 189 -4.74 1.74 23.25
C PHE A 189 -5.46 1.08 24.45
N GLN A 190 -4.78 0.96 25.60
CA GLN A 190 -5.38 0.58 26.89
C GLN A 190 -5.18 1.64 27.98
N ASP A 191 -4.55 2.78 27.68
CA ASP A 191 -4.42 3.88 28.64
C ASP A 191 -5.72 4.66 28.77
N THR A 192 -6.38 4.54 29.91
CA THR A 192 -7.67 5.16 30.20
C THR A 192 -7.67 6.69 30.11
N LYS A 193 -6.49 7.32 30.12
CA LYS A 193 -6.32 8.77 29.83
C LYS A 193 -6.94 9.15 28.47
N TYR A 194 -6.91 8.23 27.51
CA TYR A 194 -7.40 8.44 26.14
C TYR A 194 -8.74 7.75 25.86
N LYS A 195 -9.49 7.34 26.90
CA LYS A 195 -10.79 6.67 26.75
C LYS A 195 -11.75 7.50 25.89
N GLY A 196 -12.40 6.84 24.91
CA GLY A 196 -13.36 7.44 23.98
C GLY A 196 -12.71 8.30 22.88
N LYS A 197 -11.35 8.40 22.85
CA LYS A 197 -10.61 9.30 21.95
C LYS A 197 -9.80 8.55 20.90
N LEU A 198 -10.17 7.31 20.58
CA LEU A 198 -9.38 6.48 19.68
C LEU A 198 -10.22 5.72 18.66
N TYR A 199 -9.61 5.47 17.50
CA TYR A 199 -10.11 4.58 16.47
C TYR A 199 -9.27 3.30 16.44
N LEU A 200 -9.96 2.16 16.30
CA LEU A 200 -9.37 0.88 15.90
C LEU A 200 -9.73 0.61 14.44
N TYR A 201 -8.77 0.10 13.68
CA TYR A 201 -9.00 -0.27 12.30
C TYR A 201 -9.73 -1.63 12.22
N ASP A 202 -10.80 -1.73 11.42
CA ASP A 202 -11.54 -2.99 11.20
C ASP A 202 -10.78 -3.93 10.28
N SER A 203 -9.57 -4.28 10.70
CA SER A 203 -8.74 -5.33 10.12
C SER A 203 -8.40 -6.33 11.19
N GLU A 204 -8.86 -7.58 11.02
CA GLU A 204 -8.57 -8.67 11.96
C GLU A 204 -7.06 -8.89 12.14
N ARG A 205 -6.29 -8.80 11.05
CA ARG A 205 -4.84 -9.00 11.06
C ARG A 205 -4.11 -7.88 11.77
N ASP A 206 -4.36 -6.63 11.39
CA ASP A 206 -3.62 -5.49 11.94
C ASP A 206 -4.01 -5.23 13.40
N SER A 207 -5.27 -5.47 13.78
CA SER A 207 -5.68 -5.40 15.18
C SER A 207 -5.00 -6.49 16.03
N PHE A 208 -4.90 -7.72 15.51
CA PHE A 208 -4.14 -8.78 16.20
C PHE A 208 -2.63 -8.53 16.21
N MET A 209 -2.06 -8.00 15.13
CA MET A 209 -0.67 -7.54 15.08
C MET A 209 -0.40 -6.55 16.21
N MET A 210 -1.21 -5.51 16.33
CA MET A 210 -1.10 -4.51 17.40
C MET A 210 -1.07 -5.15 18.80
N ALA A 211 -2.02 -6.06 19.09
CA ALA A 211 -2.10 -6.73 20.38
C ALA A 211 -0.92 -7.67 20.63
N LEU A 212 -0.52 -8.46 19.65
CA LEU A 212 0.64 -9.36 19.74
C LEU A 212 1.93 -8.58 19.99
N LYS A 213 2.16 -7.50 19.24
CA LYS A 213 3.33 -6.62 19.44
C LYS A 213 3.31 -5.95 20.82
N ALA A 214 2.14 -5.47 21.28
CA ALA A 214 1.98 -4.91 22.63
C ALA A 214 2.36 -5.92 23.73
N LEU A 215 2.12 -7.21 23.49
CA LEU A 215 2.46 -8.31 24.40
C LEU A 215 3.90 -8.84 24.20
N GLY A 216 4.63 -8.34 23.22
CA GLY A 216 6.00 -8.75 22.91
C GLY A 216 6.09 -10.05 22.11
N TYR A 217 5.03 -10.46 21.43
CA TYR A 217 4.99 -11.64 20.57
C TYR A 217 5.23 -11.29 19.10
N SER A 218 5.60 -12.30 18.30
CA SER A 218 5.58 -12.20 16.85
C SER A 218 4.14 -12.09 16.36
N MET A 219 3.91 -11.23 15.35
CA MET A 219 2.59 -11.16 14.71
C MET A 219 2.27 -12.42 13.88
N ASN A 220 3.29 -13.23 13.56
CA ASN A 220 3.18 -14.48 12.81
C ASN A 220 3.14 -15.72 13.74
N THR A 221 2.92 -15.54 15.04
CA THR A 221 2.85 -16.66 15.97
C THR A 221 1.80 -17.68 15.58
N SER A 222 2.14 -18.96 15.69
CA SER A 222 1.20 -20.09 15.57
C SER A 222 0.71 -20.61 16.92
N SER A 223 1.13 -19.98 18.03
CA SER A 223 0.78 -20.36 19.40
C SER A 223 -0.66 -19.94 19.72
N GLU A 224 -1.55 -20.90 19.89
CA GLU A 224 -2.94 -20.64 20.30
C GLU A 224 -3.01 -19.88 21.64
N LYS A 225 -2.04 -20.10 22.54
CA LYS A 225 -1.94 -19.38 23.82
C LYS A 225 -1.65 -17.88 23.60
N GLU A 226 -0.73 -17.55 22.70
CA GLU A 226 -0.38 -16.16 22.40
C GLU A 226 -1.51 -15.45 21.65
N LEU A 227 -2.15 -16.15 20.70
CA LEU A 227 -3.34 -15.64 20.00
C LEU A 227 -4.52 -15.41 20.99
N HIS A 228 -4.69 -16.29 21.97
CA HIS A 228 -5.71 -16.08 23.00
C HIS A 228 -5.36 -14.88 23.90
N ALA A 229 -4.09 -14.71 24.28
CA ALA A 229 -3.66 -13.54 25.05
C ALA A 229 -3.88 -12.22 24.27
N ALA A 230 -3.63 -12.21 22.96
CA ALA A 230 -3.93 -11.07 22.10
C ALA A 230 -5.45 -10.80 22.01
N TYR A 231 -6.26 -11.83 21.91
CA TYR A 231 -7.72 -11.72 21.98
C TYR A 231 -8.18 -11.08 23.31
N GLU A 232 -7.68 -11.55 24.45
CA GLU A 232 -8.01 -10.95 25.76
C GLU A 232 -7.55 -9.50 25.85
N TRP A 233 -6.37 -9.18 25.30
CA TRP A 233 -5.87 -7.81 25.22
C TRP A 233 -6.82 -6.91 24.42
N LEU A 234 -7.30 -7.36 23.24
CA LEU A 234 -8.23 -6.63 22.39
C LEU A 234 -9.61 -6.46 23.05
N VAL A 235 -10.14 -7.51 23.67
CA VAL A 235 -11.39 -7.43 24.43
C VAL A 235 -11.30 -6.39 25.55
N LYS A 236 -10.18 -6.36 26.28
CA LYS A 236 -9.95 -5.34 27.31
C LYS A 236 -9.87 -3.95 26.69
N ALA A 237 -9.13 -3.77 25.58
CA ALA A 237 -9.05 -2.49 24.90
C ALA A 237 -10.44 -1.99 24.48
N VAL A 238 -11.23 -2.82 23.82
CA VAL A 238 -12.59 -2.45 23.35
C VAL A 238 -13.52 -2.14 24.51
N SER A 239 -13.58 -3.01 25.54
CA SER A 239 -14.53 -2.85 26.66
C SER A 239 -14.18 -1.70 27.61
N THR A 240 -12.88 -1.34 27.74
CA THR A 240 -12.45 -0.27 28.66
C THR A 240 -12.29 1.08 27.99
N MET A 241 -11.83 1.11 26.75
CA MET A 241 -11.47 2.34 26.05
C MET A 241 -12.60 2.93 25.20
N ASP A 242 -13.63 2.13 24.88
CA ASP A 242 -14.75 2.53 24.03
C ASP A 242 -14.30 3.12 22.67
N PRO A 243 -13.47 2.38 21.91
CA PRO A 243 -13.03 2.84 20.60
C PRO A 243 -14.17 2.79 19.59
N GLU A 244 -14.07 3.62 18.56
CA GLU A 244 -14.83 3.38 17.33
C GLU A 244 -13.99 2.47 16.42
N ILE A 245 -14.65 1.41 15.91
CA ILE A 245 -14.03 0.47 14.96
C ILE A 245 -14.45 0.92 13.56
N VAL A 246 -13.51 1.30 12.75
CA VAL A 246 -13.72 1.97 11.47
C VAL A 246 -12.80 1.39 10.38
N THR A 247 -13.13 1.65 9.13
CA THR A 247 -12.25 1.42 7.98
C THR A 247 -11.71 2.77 7.48
N ASP A 248 -11.95 3.10 6.23
CA ASP A 248 -11.42 4.31 5.60
C ASP A 248 -12.00 5.61 6.15
N GLU A 249 -13.11 5.54 6.90
CA GLU A 249 -13.67 6.68 7.62
C GLU A 249 -12.67 7.30 8.60
N VAL A 250 -11.65 6.55 9.03
CA VAL A 250 -10.57 7.03 9.90
C VAL A 250 -9.84 8.22 9.27
N ILE A 251 -9.70 8.27 7.96
CA ILE A 251 -8.95 9.30 7.24
C ILE A 251 -9.62 10.67 7.46
N ASP A 252 -10.86 10.82 7.02
CA ASP A 252 -11.61 12.06 7.19
C ASP A 252 -11.81 12.42 8.68
N ALA A 253 -12.00 11.41 9.51
CA ALA A 253 -12.21 11.61 10.94
C ALA A 253 -10.96 12.17 11.63
N MET A 254 -9.77 11.67 11.30
CA MET A 254 -8.50 12.20 11.85
C MET A 254 -8.14 13.55 11.24
N ILE A 255 -8.36 13.79 9.94
CA ILE A 255 -8.20 15.10 9.32
C ILE A 255 -9.04 16.15 10.04
N ASN A 256 -10.28 15.82 10.41
CA ASN A 256 -11.17 16.74 11.14
C ASN A 256 -10.88 16.81 12.65
N GLY A 257 -9.94 16.05 13.18
CA GLY A 257 -9.58 16.05 14.60
C GLY A 257 -10.65 15.47 15.52
N ASN A 258 -11.49 14.54 15.03
CA ASN A 258 -12.61 13.97 15.80
C ASN A 258 -12.14 13.09 16.97
N LYS A 259 -10.96 12.46 16.84
CA LYS A 259 -10.31 11.66 17.89
C LYS A 259 -8.82 12.02 17.95
N ASP A 260 -8.15 11.51 18.98
CA ASP A 260 -6.76 11.85 19.27
C ASP A 260 -5.77 10.77 18.86
N LEU A 261 -6.24 9.52 18.64
CA LEU A 261 -5.40 8.34 18.35
C LEU A 261 -6.11 7.44 17.33
N ALA A 262 -5.34 6.91 16.37
CA ALA A 262 -5.85 5.91 15.43
C ALA A 262 -4.75 4.94 15.00
N LEU A 263 -5.10 3.65 14.84
CA LEU A 263 -4.26 2.70 14.11
C LEU A 263 -4.53 2.87 12.61
N VAL A 264 -3.49 3.15 11.81
CA VAL A 264 -3.65 3.57 10.40
C VAL A 264 -2.53 3.01 9.53
N TYR A 265 -2.81 2.72 8.27
CA TYR A 265 -1.79 2.44 7.26
C TYR A 265 -0.99 3.70 6.93
N SER A 266 0.29 3.51 6.62
CA SER A 266 1.24 4.61 6.45
C SER A 266 0.89 5.56 5.29
N GLY A 267 0.28 5.08 4.19
CA GLY A 267 -0.16 5.96 3.10
C GLY A 267 -1.33 6.85 3.51
N ASP A 268 -2.33 6.27 4.20
CA ASP A 268 -3.45 7.04 4.75
C ASP A 268 -2.95 8.06 5.78
N ALA A 269 -1.98 7.64 6.62
CA ALA A 269 -1.32 8.53 7.55
C ALA A 269 -0.59 9.67 6.83
N ALA A 270 0.15 9.39 5.76
CA ALA A 270 0.84 10.40 4.97
C ALA A 270 -0.14 11.45 4.44
N PHE A 271 -1.31 11.02 3.99
CA PHE A 271 -2.38 11.92 3.54
C PHE A 271 -3.00 12.71 4.71
N ILE A 272 -3.32 12.06 5.83
CA ILE A 272 -3.83 12.74 7.03
C ILE A 272 -2.87 13.86 7.48
N LEU A 273 -1.57 13.57 7.50
CA LEU A 273 -0.55 14.54 7.91
C LEU A 273 -0.43 15.73 6.94
N SER A 274 -0.68 15.51 5.64
CA SER A 274 -0.67 16.60 4.65
C SER A 274 -1.86 17.55 4.78
N GLU A 275 -3.00 17.06 5.29
CA GLU A 275 -4.24 17.82 5.43
C GLU A 275 -4.43 18.42 6.83
N ASN A 276 -3.75 17.88 7.85
CA ASN A 276 -3.84 18.38 9.24
C ASN A 276 -2.47 18.36 9.92
N GLU A 277 -1.88 19.55 10.06
CA GLU A 277 -0.56 19.75 10.68
C GLU A 277 -0.49 19.40 12.17
N ASP A 278 -1.63 19.22 12.84
CA ASP A 278 -1.69 18.79 14.24
C ASP A 278 -1.50 17.29 14.41
N MET A 279 -1.58 16.54 13.32
CA MET A 279 -1.41 15.09 13.31
C MET A 279 0.07 14.71 13.08
N GLU A 280 0.49 13.66 13.76
CA GLU A 280 1.79 13.02 13.56
C GLU A 280 1.63 11.51 13.47
N TYR A 281 2.62 10.83 12.87
CA TYR A 281 2.67 9.38 12.75
C TYR A 281 3.76 8.81 13.65
N PHE A 282 3.43 7.75 14.38
CA PHE A 282 4.33 7.07 15.30
C PHE A 282 4.41 5.57 14.99
N MET A 283 5.61 5.06 14.81
CA MET A 283 5.91 3.63 14.69
C MET A 283 6.44 3.09 16.02
N PRO A 284 5.70 2.21 16.72
CA PRO A 284 6.10 1.69 18.02
C PRO A 284 7.41 0.90 18.00
N LYS A 285 8.13 0.94 19.11
CA LYS A 285 9.41 0.22 19.30
C LYS A 285 9.25 -1.31 19.40
N GLU A 286 8.06 -1.78 19.63
CA GLU A 286 7.70 -3.20 19.65
C GLU A 286 7.73 -3.82 18.25
N GLY A 287 7.81 -3.01 17.23
CA GLY A 287 7.68 -3.41 15.83
C GLY A 287 6.26 -3.33 15.32
N THR A 288 6.10 -3.47 14.03
CA THR A 288 4.81 -3.38 13.35
C THR A 288 4.78 -4.27 12.11
N ASN A 289 3.64 -4.28 11.41
CA ASN A 289 3.51 -4.86 10.09
C ASN A 289 4.24 -3.98 9.05
N LEU A 290 5.23 -4.57 8.38
CA LEU A 290 5.82 -4.05 7.16
C LEU A 290 5.16 -4.81 5.99
N TRP A 291 4.18 -4.20 5.35
CA TRP A 291 3.45 -4.83 4.25
C TRP A 291 4.03 -4.46 2.89
N SER A 292 3.85 -5.34 1.92
CA SER A 292 4.23 -5.12 0.53
C SER A 292 3.20 -5.73 -0.40
N ASP A 293 2.70 -4.93 -1.33
CA ASP A 293 1.90 -5.40 -2.45
C ASP A 293 2.81 -5.55 -3.68
N ALA A 294 2.59 -6.60 -4.45
CA ALA A 294 3.43 -6.84 -5.62
C ALA A 294 2.62 -7.35 -6.82
N MET A 295 3.10 -7.01 -7.99
CA MET A 295 2.56 -7.53 -9.25
C MET A 295 3.03 -8.96 -9.47
N VAL A 296 2.11 -9.85 -9.79
CA VAL A 296 2.36 -11.27 -10.06
C VAL A 296 1.60 -11.72 -11.31
N ILE A 297 2.08 -12.79 -11.95
CA ILE A 297 1.46 -13.39 -13.14
C ILE A 297 0.83 -14.72 -12.74
N PRO A 298 -0.51 -14.88 -12.83
CA PRO A 298 -1.16 -16.16 -12.58
C PRO A 298 -0.66 -17.26 -13.52
N LYS A 299 -0.70 -18.50 -13.04
CA LYS A 299 -0.24 -19.67 -13.83
C LYS A 299 -1.04 -19.86 -15.13
N ASP A 300 -2.30 -19.48 -15.11
CA ASP A 300 -3.26 -19.60 -16.23
C ASP A 300 -3.43 -18.30 -17.04
N ALA A 301 -2.57 -17.30 -16.80
CA ALA A 301 -2.56 -16.06 -17.57
C ALA A 301 -2.48 -16.34 -19.07
N LYS A 302 -3.32 -15.64 -19.84
CA LYS A 302 -3.42 -15.87 -21.30
C LYS A 302 -2.31 -15.13 -22.05
N ASN A 303 -1.81 -14.02 -21.49
CA ASN A 303 -0.87 -13.12 -22.16
C ASN A 303 0.39 -12.88 -21.30
N PRO A 304 1.13 -13.92 -20.85
CA PRO A 304 2.23 -13.78 -19.91
C PRO A 304 3.39 -12.93 -20.46
N LYS A 305 3.63 -12.93 -21.77
CA LYS A 305 4.65 -12.08 -22.38
C LYS A 305 4.32 -10.61 -22.22
N LEU A 306 3.06 -10.23 -22.51
CA LEU A 306 2.60 -8.87 -22.36
C LEU A 306 2.50 -8.46 -20.88
N ALA A 307 2.18 -9.40 -19.98
CA ALA A 307 2.16 -9.19 -18.54
C ALA A 307 3.57 -8.81 -18.01
N ASN A 308 4.63 -9.49 -18.46
CA ASN A 308 6.00 -9.13 -18.09
C ASN A 308 6.40 -7.73 -18.58
N GLU A 309 6.02 -7.34 -19.81
CA GLU A 309 6.26 -5.99 -20.32
C GLU A 309 5.50 -4.94 -19.49
N TYR A 310 4.25 -5.23 -19.09
CA TYR A 310 3.46 -4.35 -18.25
C TYR A 310 4.08 -4.15 -16.87
N ILE A 311 4.50 -5.23 -16.22
CA ILE A 311 5.17 -5.18 -14.93
C ILE A 311 6.46 -4.35 -15.03
N ASN A 312 7.27 -4.57 -16.06
CA ASN A 312 8.49 -3.80 -16.29
C ASN A 312 8.20 -2.32 -16.51
N PHE A 313 7.17 -2.01 -17.31
CA PHE A 313 6.73 -0.64 -17.59
C PHE A 313 6.26 0.09 -16.34
N VAL A 314 5.43 -0.55 -15.51
CA VAL A 314 4.93 0.07 -14.26
C VAL A 314 6.05 0.40 -13.28
N LEU A 315 7.15 -0.39 -13.29
CA LEU A 315 8.34 -0.14 -12.47
C LEU A 315 9.30 0.92 -13.04
N GLU A 316 9.08 1.43 -14.27
CA GLU A 316 9.88 2.54 -14.79
C GLU A 316 9.75 3.78 -13.90
N TYR A 317 10.82 4.55 -13.81
CA TYR A 317 10.88 5.76 -12.99
C TYR A 317 9.66 6.68 -13.19
N GLU A 318 9.34 7.02 -14.45
CA GLU A 318 8.24 7.93 -14.78
C GLU A 318 6.87 7.38 -14.33
N GLN A 319 6.64 6.09 -14.51
CA GLN A 319 5.35 5.47 -14.14
C GLN A 319 5.25 5.28 -12.62
N SER A 320 6.34 4.87 -11.98
CA SER A 320 6.42 4.77 -10.52
C SER A 320 6.22 6.13 -9.84
N MET A 321 6.79 7.20 -10.41
CA MET A 321 6.60 8.57 -9.93
C MET A 321 5.12 9.00 -10.00
N LYS A 322 4.46 8.78 -11.15
CA LYS A 322 3.03 9.09 -11.32
C LYS A 322 2.18 8.33 -10.32
N ASN A 323 2.42 7.03 -10.20
CA ASN A 323 1.67 6.17 -9.28
C ASN A 323 1.87 6.60 -7.82
N SER A 324 3.10 6.90 -7.38
CA SER A 324 3.36 7.33 -6.00
C SER A 324 2.73 8.68 -5.67
N LEU A 325 2.78 9.63 -6.60
CA LEU A 325 2.11 10.93 -6.43
C LEU A 325 0.59 10.82 -6.44
N PHE A 326 0.03 9.87 -7.20
CA PHE A 326 -1.41 9.64 -7.28
C PHE A 326 -1.95 8.92 -6.05
N VAL A 327 -1.25 7.86 -5.60
CA VAL A 327 -1.71 6.96 -4.52
C VAL A 327 -1.25 7.45 -3.14
N GLY A 328 -0.06 8.07 -3.05
CA GLY A 328 0.51 8.57 -1.79
C GLY A 328 1.30 7.52 -0.99
N TYR A 329 1.48 6.30 -1.50
CA TYR A 329 2.28 5.26 -0.84
C TYR A 329 3.74 5.25 -1.29
N ALA A 330 4.60 4.69 -0.43
CA ALA A 330 6.01 4.54 -0.70
C ALA A 330 6.25 3.72 -1.97
N SER A 331 7.02 4.30 -2.91
CA SER A 331 7.38 3.63 -4.15
C SER A 331 8.29 2.44 -3.89
N SER A 332 8.09 1.35 -4.63
CA SER A 332 9.07 0.27 -4.69
C SER A 332 10.29 0.62 -5.56
N ASN A 333 10.20 1.63 -6.42
CA ASN A 333 11.35 2.17 -7.16
C ASN A 333 12.18 3.05 -6.23
N GLY A 334 13.45 2.67 -6.00
CA GLY A 334 14.33 3.35 -5.04
C GLY A 334 14.65 4.80 -5.42
N GLU A 335 14.83 5.10 -6.72
CA GLU A 335 15.09 6.46 -7.17
C GLU A 335 13.88 7.38 -6.92
N VAL A 336 12.67 6.90 -7.19
CA VAL A 336 11.43 7.62 -6.93
C VAL A 336 11.21 7.82 -5.42
N LEU A 337 11.47 6.77 -4.63
CA LEU A 337 11.36 6.83 -3.18
C LEU A 337 12.29 7.90 -2.60
N ASP A 338 13.56 7.91 -3.03
CA ASP A 338 14.58 8.85 -2.58
C ASP A 338 14.22 10.29 -3.01
N GLU A 339 13.72 10.49 -4.22
CA GLU A 339 13.32 11.81 -4.69
C GLU A 339 12.12 12.36 -3.92
N LEU A 340 11.04 11.57 -3.78
CA LEU A 340 9.82 12.02 -3.12
C LEU A 340 10.00 12.23 -1.61
N SER A 341 10.89 11.50 -0.95
CA SER A 341 11.22 11.68 0.46
C SER A 341 12.36 12.68 0.71
N GLY A 342 13.12 13.02 -0.33
CA GLY A 342 14.25 13.96 -0.29
C GLY A 342 13.83 15.38 0.02
N LYS A 343 14.84 16.27 0.26
CA LYS A 343 14.63 17.65 0.76
C LYS A 343 13.66 18.50 -0.07
N ASP A 344 13.60 18.24 -1.38
CA ASP A 344 12.76 18.99 -2.31
C ASP A 344 11.56 18.16 -2.80
N GLY A 345 11.36 16.94 -2.24
CA GLY A 345 10.30 16.02 -2.61
C GLY A 345 8.98 16.33 -1.91
N GLU A 346 7.89 15.83 -2.50
CA GLU A 346 6.51 16.05 -2.04
C GLU A 346 6.28 15.56 -0.61
N PHE A 347 6.93 14.46 -0.22
CA PHE A 347 6.77 13.84 1.10
C PHE A 347 7.94 14.15 2.05
N TYR A 348 8.72 15.21 1.78
CA TYR A 348 9.82 15.59 2.67
C TYR A 348 9.33 15.85 4.09
N GLY A 349 9.97 15.19 5.07
CA GLY A 349 9.61 15.32 6.48
C GLY A 349 8.33 14.59 6.90
N ASN A 350 7.62 13.97 5.97
CA ASN A 350 6.47 13.12 6.28
C ASN A 350 6.97 11.71 6.66
N ASN A 351 7.04 11.43 7.96
CA ASN A 351 7.58 10.19 8.49
C ASN A 351 6.66 8.96 8.26
N ALA A 352 5.44 9.17 7.79
CA ALA A 352 4.55 8.09 7.39
C ALA A 352 4.89 7.56 5.98
N TYR A 353 5.44 8.42 5.10
CA TYR A 353 5.81 8.00 3.75
C TYR A 353 7.00 7.03 3.72
N MET A 354 7.94 7.16 4.68
CA MET A 354 9.16 6.35 4.72
C MET A 354 9.06 5.22 5.74
N PRO A 355 8.84 3.96 5.32
CA PRO A 355 8.97 2.82 6.21
C PRO A 355 10.39 2.70 6.79
N ARG A 356 10.50 2.24 8.03
CA ARG A 356 11.83 2.04 8.65
C ARG A 356 12.43 0.70 8.21
N VAL A 357 13.37 0.78 7.29
CA VAL A 357 14.04 -0.39 6.72
C VAL A 357 14.97 -1.05 7.75
N GLY A 358 14.91 -2.38 7.80
CA GLY A 358 15.84 -3.18 8.62
C GLY A 358 15.61 -3.10 10.13
N TYR A 359 14.46 -2.60 10.59
CA TYR A 359 14.14 -2.64 12.01
C TYR A 359 13.78 -4.09 12.42
N PRO A 360 14.53 -4.70 13.37
CA PRO A 360 14.47 -6.15 13.59
C PRO A 360 13.14 -6.68 14.13
N LYS A 361 12.26 -5.79 14.57
CA LYS A 361 10.96 -6.15 15.16
C LYS A 361 9.79 -5.90 14.20
N ASP A 362 10.04 -5.24 13.07
CA ASP A 362 9.04 -5.14 12.02
C ASP A 362 9.00 -6.48 11.29
N GLU A 363 7.80 -6.95 11.01
CA GLU A 363 7.58 -8.25 10.38
C GLU A 363 6.65 -8.10 9.17
N ILE A 364 6.76 -9.02 8.23
CA ILE A 364 5.82 -9.20 7.12
C ILE A 364 4.86 -10.31 7.52
N PHE A 365 3.57 -10.21 7.16
CA PHE A 365 2.62 -11.28 7.41
C PHE A 365 2.98 -12.55 6.62
N GLU A 366 2.96 -13.68 7.32
CA GLU A 366 3.11 -15.00 6.75
C GLU A 366 1.74 -15.68 6.59
N TYR A 367 1.59 -16.44 5.52
CA TYR A 367 0.38 -17.22 5.31
C TYR A 367 0.30 -18.43 6.21
N ASN A 368 -0.74 -18.48 7.06
CA ASN A 368 -1.07 -19.62 7.91
C ASN A 368 -2.59 -19.77 8.03
N GLU A 369 -3.15 -20.77 7.35
CA GLU A 369 -4.59 -21.02 7.31
C GLU A 369 -5.20 -21.28 8.70
N LYS A 370 -4.47 -22.01 9.56
CA LYS A 370 -4.97 -22.34 10.91
C LYS A 370 -5.10 -21.08 11.78
N THR A 371 -4.08 -20.23 11.76
CA THR A 371 -4.10 -18.98 12.56
C THR A 371 -5.10 -17.97 12.00
N LYS A 372 -5.22 -17.88 10.67
CA LYS A 372 -6.21 -17.02 10.02
C LYS A 372 -7.62 -17.29 10.52
N LYS A 373 -8.06 -18.56 10.54
CA LYS A 373 -9.40 -18.92 11.01
C LYS A 373 -9.60 -18.55 12.47
N LEU A 374 -8.62 -18.83 13.33
CA LEU A 374 -8.72 -18.54 14.75
C LEU A 374 -8.78 -17.02 15.02
N ILE A 375 -7.97 -16.23 14.31
CA ILE A 375 -7.97 -14.77 14.39
C ILE A 375 -9.34 -14.22 13.97
N SER A 376 -9.90 -14.71 12.87
CA SER A 376 -11.21 -14.27 12.37
C SER A 376 -12.34 -14.58 13.37
N ASP A 377 -12.34 -15.79 13.96
CA ASP A 377 -13.29 -16.18 15.00
C ASP A 377 -13.18 -15.28 16.27
N TYR A 378 -11.95 -14.95 16.66
CA TYR A 378 -11.70 -14.05 17.79
C TYR A 378 -12.08 -12.60 17.48
N TRP A 379 -11.74 -12.09 16.29
CA TRP A 379 -12.06 -10.71 15.91
C TRP A 379 -13.56 -10.45 15.91
N THR A 380 -14.36 -11.42 15.42
CA THR A 380 -15.81 -11.35 15.52
C THR A 380 -16.29 -11.17 16.96
N LYS A 381 -15.67 -11.88 17.93
CA LYS A 381 -16.00 -11.75 19.36
C LYS A 381 -15.51 -10.44 19.96
N VAL A 382 -14.35 -9.93 19.53
CA VAL A 382 -13.82 -8.62 19.97
C VAL A 382 -14.80 -7.51 19.62
N LYS A 383 -15.31 -7.50 18.37
CA LYS A 383 -16.22 -6.44 17.91
C LYS A 383 -17.53 -6.34 18.68
N ILE A 384 -17.96 -7.42 19.32
CA ILE A 384 -19.19 -7.44 20.14
C ILE A 384 -18.91 -7.35 21.65
N ALA A 385 -17.66 -7.17 22.07
CA ALA A 385 -17.25 -7.09 23.48
C ALA A 385 -17.47 -5.70 24.12
N LYS A 386 -18.19 -4.80 23.45
CA LYS A 386 -18.53 -3.44 23.94
C LYS A 386 -19.45 -3.46 25.14
#